data_ff0bca7de21944c4f5e79410cdca506f
#
_entry.id   ff0bca7de21944c4f5e79410cdca506f
#
_cell.length_a   1.000
_cell.length_b   1.000
_cell.length_c   1.000
_cell.angle_alpha   90.00
_cell.angle_beta   90.00
_cell.angle_gamma   90.00
#
_symmetry.space_group_name_H-M   'P 1'
#
loop_
_entity.id
_entity.type
_entity.pdbx_description
1 polymer ?
#
loop_
_entity_poly.entity_id
_entity_poly.type
_entity_poly.pdbx_seq_one_letter_code
_entity_poly.pdbx_strand_id
1 'polypeptide(L)'
;MLELKKREVKVSEKQIETKGRKWAVDHGWYCRKFTSPAHRSVPDRLFLKDGIVVFIEFKKPGNVPTKAQWEEILEIRSKGGRADWTDSVERMIEILEGRHEEWHPPS
;
A
#
# COMPACT_ATOMS: atom_id res chain seq x y z
N MET A 1 -36.44 -18.35 12.62
CA MET A 1 -36.04 -16.99 12.34
C MET A 1 -35.09 -16.96 11.18
N LEU A 2 -35.37 -16.09 10.29
CA LEU A 2 -34.46 -15.96 9.18
C LEU A 2 -33.26 -15.15 9.65
N GLU A 3 -32.16 -15.82 9.78
CA GLU A 3 -30.94 -15.13 10.05
C GLU A 3 -30.56 -14.34 8.82
N LEU A 4 -30.56 -13.03 8.94
CA LEU A 4 -30.01 -12.19 7.90
C LEU A 4 -28.52 -12.45 7.88
N LYS A 5 -28.08 -13.25 6.95
CA LYS A 5 -26.66 -13.33 6.70
C LYS A 5 -26.16 -11.93 6.45
N LYS A 6 -25.33 -11.48 7.34
CA LYS A 6 -24.56 -10.29 7.09
C LYS A 6 -23.90 -10.45 5.74
N ARG A 7 -24.29 -9.62 4.80
CA ARG A 7 -23.55 -9.55 3.56
C ARG A 7 -22.13 -9.15 3.93
N GLU A 8 -21.23 -10.04 3.66
CA GLU A 8 -19.83 -9.66 3.72
C GLU A 8 -19.63 -8.52 2.73
N VAL A 9 -19.40 -7.35 3.26
CA VAL A 9 -18.97 -6.22 2.44
C VAL A 9 -17.52 -6.50 2.09
N LYS A 10 -17.32 -7.02 0.90
CA LYS A 10 -15.96 -7.21 0.40
C LYS A 10 -15.35 -5.85 0.09
N VAL A 11 -14.39 -5.47 0.90
CA VAL A 11 -13.62 -4.26 0.66
C VAL A 11 -12.69 -4.52 -0.51
N SER A 12 -12.78 -3.68 -1.53
CA SER A 12 -11.92 -3.80 -2.70
C SER A 12 -10.58 -3.10 -2.47
N GLU A 13 -9.58 -3.52 -3.23
CA GLU A 13 -8.29 -2.86 -3.28
C GLU A 13 -8.44 -1.36 -3.57
N LYS A 14 -9.30 -1.03 -4.54
CA LYS A 14 -9.54 0.36 -4.92
C LYS A 14 -10.14 1.18 -3.79
N GLN A 15 -11.01 0.59 -2.98
CA GLN A 15 -11.58 1.29 -1.83
C GLN A 15 -10.53 1.60 -0.78
N ILE A 16 -9.63 0.68 -0.53
CA ILE A 16 -8.52 0.90 0.40
C ILE A 16 -7.60 2.00 -0.12
N GLU A 17 -7.25 1.93 -1.39
CA GLU A 17 -6.39 2.93 -2.03
C GLU A 17 -7.03 4.33 -1.98
N THR A 18 -8.31 4.44 -2.30
CA THR A 18 -9.03 5.71 -2.29
C THR A 18 -9.10 6.31 -0.90
N LYS A 19 -9.49 5.51 0.10
CA LYS A 19 -9.56 5.96 1.49
C LYS A 19 -8.19 6.31 2.03
N GLY A 20 -7.20 5.51 1.70
CA GLY A 20 -5.82 5.76 2.13
C GLY A 20 -5.28 7.06 1.56
N ARG A 21 -5.51 7.30 0.26
CA ARG A 21 -5.10 8.55 -0.38
C ARG A 21 -5.76 9.75 0.30
N LYS A 22 -7.07 9.66 0.57
CA LYS A 22 -7.79 10.75 1.22
C LYS A 22 -7.20 11.05 2.60
N TRP A 23 -6.96 10.01 3.40
CA TRP A 23 -6.35 10.19 4.71
C TRP A 23 -4.99 10.88 4.58
N ALA A 24 -4.17 10.41 3.66
CA ALA A 24 -2.83 10.94 3.46
C ALA A 24 -2.85 12.42 3.07
N VAL A 25 -3.68 12.78 2.10
CA VAL A 25 -3.82 14.18 1.66
C VAL A 25 -4.31 15.05 2.81
N ASP A 26 -5.29 14.58 3.58
CA ASP A 26 -5.83 15.29 4.74
C ASP A 26 -4.76 15.50 5.83
N HIS A 27 -3.72 14.66 5.84
CA HIS A 27 -2.63 14.74 6.83
C HIS A 27 -1.33 15.32 6.23
N GLY A 28 -1.45 16.01 5.12
CA GLY A 28 -0.33 16.78 4.57
C GLY A 28 0.60 16.01 3.64
N TRP A 29 0.22 14.81 3.22
CA TRP A 29 1.03 14.03 2.28
C TRP A 29 0.72 14.44 0.84
N TYR A 30 1.77 14.61 0.06
CA TYR A 30 1.67 14.64 -1.39
C TYR A 30 1.51 13.19 -1.85
N CYS A 31 0.51 12.92 -2.69
CA CYS A 31 0.21 11.56 -3.11
C CYS A 31 -0.06 11.52 -4.61
N ARG A 32 0.63 10.63 -5.32
CA ARG A 32 0.43 10.47 -6.77
C ARG A 32 0.48 9.00 -7.14
N LYS A 33 -0.21 8.66 -8.21
CA LYS A 33 -0.06 7.33 -8.80
C LYS A 33 1.34 7.19 -9.37
N PHE A 34 1.90 5.99 -9.21
CA PHE A 34 3.19 5.67 -9.75
C PHE A 34 3.01 4.62 -10.84
N THR A 35 3.46 4.91 -12.03
CA THR A 35 3.40 3.96 -13.15
C THR A 35 4.73 3.96 -13.88
N SER A 36 5.07 2.80 -14.45
CA SER A 36 6.26 2.67 -15.27
C SER A 36 5.89 1.80 -16.48
N PRO A 37 5.94 2.33 -17.70
CA PRO A 37 5.54 1.57 -18.88
C PRO A 37 6.30 0.26 -19.06
N ALA A 38 7.56 0.21 -18.66
CA ALA A 38 8.40 -0.98 -18.80
C ALA A 38 8.34 -1.92 -17.58
N HIS A 39 7.75 -1.46 -16.47
CA HIS A 39 7.74 -2.22 -15.21
C HIS A 39 6.35 -2.14 -14.58
N ARG A 40 5.48 -3.05 -14.98
CA ARG A 40 4.07 -3.04 -14.52
C ARG A 40 3.89 -3.34 -13.05
N SER A 41 4.91 -3.91 -12.43
CA SER A 41 4.83 -4.36 -11.04
C SER A 41 5.32 -3.32 -10.03
N VAL A 42 5.59 -2.09 -10.47
CA VAL A 42 5.96 -1.01 -9.54
C VAL A 42 4.80 -0.73 -8.57
N PRO A 43 5.10 -0.24 -7.36
CA PRO A 43 4.05 0.10 -6.39
C PRO A 43 3.02 1.10 -6.94
N ASP A 44 1.79 1.01 -6.47
CA ASP A 44 0.67 1.79 -6.99
C ASP A 44 0.83 3.30 -6.82
N ARG A 45 1.35 3.72 -5.68
CA ARG A 45 1.43 5.13 -5.33
C ARG A 45 2.72 5.50 -4.63
N LEU A 46 3.11 6.76 -4.82
CA LEU A 46 4.15 7.37 -4.00
C LEU A 46 3.54 8.42 -3.09
N PHE A 47 4.10 8.54 -1.90
CA PHE A 47 3.69 9.50 -0.88
C PHE A 47 4.92 10.31 -0.47
N LEU A 48 4.77 11.62 -0.38
CA LEU A 48 5.88 12.50 -0.03
C LEU A 48 5.44 13.48 1.04
N LYS A 49 6.21 13.54 2.12
CA LYS A 49 6.01 14.53 3.17
C LYS A 49 7.33 14.75 3.91
N ASP A 50 7.67 16.02 4.17
CA ASP A 50 8.88 16.38 4.92
C ASP A 50 10.15 15.71 4.40
N GLY A 51 10.26 15.64 3.07
CA GLY A 51 11.42 15.05 2.42
C GLY A 51 11.43 13.52 2.39
N ILE A 52 10.43 12.88 2.99
CA ILE A 52 10.32 11.40 3.03
C ILE A 52 9.43 10.94 1.88
N VAL A 53 9.96 10.05 1.05
CA VAL A 53 9.19 9.42 -0.04
C VAL A 53 8.93 7.96 0.32
N VAL A 54 7.67 7.54 0.24
CA VAL A 54 7.28 6.17 0.52
C VAL A 54 6.47 5.64 -0.66
N PHE A 55 6.84 4.47 -1.16
CA PHE A 55 6.10 3.78 -2.22
C PHE A 55 5.23 2.71 -1.58
N ILE A 56 3.96 2.66 -1.94
CA ILE A 56 3.02 1.68 -1.38
C ILE A 56 2.26 0.95 -2.47
N GLU A 57 2.29 -0.38 -2.36
CA GLU A 57 1.46 -1.28 -3.16
C GLU A 57 0.21 -1.61 -2.37
N PHE A 58 -0.96 -1.46 -2.98
CA PHE A 58 -2.23 -1.75 -2.33
C PHE A 58 -2.76 -3.10 -2.75
N LYS A 59 -3.29 -3.84 -1.80
CA LYS A 59 -3.93 -5.14 -2.01
C LYS A 59 -5.28 -5.16 -1.30
N LYS A 60 -6.20 -5.96 -1.80
CA LYS A 60 -7.43 -6.21 -1.07
C LYS A 60 -7.14 -7.07 0.16
N PRO A 61 -8.00 -7.01 1.20
CA PRO A 61 -7.76 -7.79 2.40
C PRO A 61 -7.53 -9.27 2.12
N GLY A 62 -6.49 -9.82 2.72
CA GLY A 62 -6.12 -11.22 2.56
C GLY A 62 -5.20 -11.53 1.40
N ASN A 63 -4.96 -10.56 0.51
CA ASN A 63 -4.02 -10.75 -0.60
C ASN A 63 -2.64 -10.22 -0.21
N VAL A 64 -1.64 -10.77 -0.88
CA VAL A 64 -0.24 -10.33 -0.71
C VAL A 64 0.32 -9.95 -2.08
N PRO A 65 1.43 -9.22 -2.13
CA PRO A 65 2.05 -8.88 -3.40
C PRO A 65 2.43 -10.12 -4.21
N THR A 66 2.37 -10.00 -5.52
CA THR A 66 2.92 -11.02 -6.40
C THR A 66 4.43 -11.03 -6.28
N LYS A 67 5.06 -12.07 -6.80
CA LYS A 67 6.53 -12.16 -6.82
C LYS A 67 7.14 -10.93 -7.50
N ALA A 68 6.61 -10.55 -8.65
CA ALA A 68 7.13 -9.40 -9.40
C ALA A 68 6.95 -8.08 -8.63
N GLN A 69 5.80 -7.89 -7.99
CA GLN A 69 5.56 -6.71 -7.16
C GLN A 69 6.50 -6.67 -5.96
N TRP A 70 6.72 -7.83 -5.35
CA TRP A 70 7.63 -7.92 -4.21
C TRP A 70 9.07 -7.61 -4.63
N GLU A 71 9.50 -8.09 -5.79
CA GLU A 71 10.82 -7.81 -6.32
C GLU A 71 11.04 -6.30 -6.54
N GLU A 72 10.00 -5.58 -6.99
CA GLU A 72 10.06 -4.12 -7.15
C GLU A 72 10.20 -3.42 -5.80
N ILE A 73 9.46 -3.88 -4.78
CA ILE A 73 9.60 -3.33 -3.43
C ILE A 73 11.03 -3.52 -2.94
N LEU A 74 11.60 -4.71 -3.12
CA LEU A 74 12.96 -4.99 -2.70
C LEU A 74 13.98 -4.16 -3.47
N GLU A 75 13.76 -3.94 -4.76
CA GLU A 75 14.66 -3.11 -5.58
C GLU A 75 14.70 -1.68 -5.06
N ILE A 76 13.54 -1.11 -4.74
CA ILE A 76 13.47 0.23 -4.15
C ILE A 76 14.22 0.28 -2.83
N ARG A 77 14.00 -0.71 -1.96
CA ARG A 77 14.68 -0.79 -0.66
C ARG A 77 16.20 -0.91 -0.83
N SER A 78 16.64 -1.66 -1.85
CA SER A 78 18.07 -1.86 -2.12
C SER A 78 18.80 -0.57 -2.48
N LYS A 79 18.07 0.42 -2.98
CA LYS A 79 18.60 1.74 -3.33
C LYS A 79 18.40 2.74 -2.20
N GLY A 80 18.00 2.29 -1.02
CA GLY A 80 17.78 3.15 0.13
C GLY A 80 16.39 3.79 0.18
N GLY A 81 15.50 3.42 -0.73
CA GLY A 81 14.14 3.92 -0.75
C GLY A 81 13.24 3.20 0.26
N ARG A 82 12.11 3.83 0.56
CA ARG A 82 11.09 3.24 1.42
C ARG A 82 9.96 2.72 0.54
N ALA A 83 9.68 1.44 0.67
CA ALA A 83 8.59 0.81 -0.07
C ALA A 83 8.01 -0.33 0.75
N ASP A 84 6.70 -0.46 0.70
CA ASP A 84 5.99 -1.55 1.38
C ASP A 84 4.66 -1.79 0.67
N TRP A 85 3.87 -2.66 1.24
CA TRP A 85 2.54 -2.96 0.74
C TRP A 85 1.54 -2.95 1.89
N THR A 86 0.27 -2.80 1.56
CA THR A 86 -0.78 -2.81 2.56
C THR A 86 -2.07 -3.41 2.00
N ASP A 87 -2.83 -4.03 2.88
CA ASP A 87 -4.19 -4.48 2.59
C ASP A 87 -5.22 -3.78 3.49
N SER A 88 -4.80 -2.71 4.16
CA SER A 88 -5.70 -1.91 5.00
C SER A 88 -5.23 -0.46 5.09
N VAL A 89 -6.17 0.45 5.36
CA VAL A 89 -5.84 1.86 5.58
C VAL A 89 -5.02 2.01 6.86
N GLU A 90 -5.34 1.25 7.89
CA GLU A 90 -4.64 1.31 9.18
C GLU A 90 -3.15 0.98 9.01
N ARG A 91 -2.85 -0.07 8.26
CA ARG A 91 -1.46 -0.43 8.00
C ARG A 91 -0.75 0.62 7.15
N MET A 92 -1.45 1.19 6.17
CA MET A 92 -0.88 2.28 5.37
C MET A 92 -0.45 3.44 6.27
N ILE A 93 -1.32 3.82 7.21
CA ILE A 93 -1.02 4.90 8.16
C ILE A 93 0.23 4.58 8.98
N GLU A 94 0.31 3.36 9.50
CA GLU A 94 1.49 2.92 10.26
C GLU A 94 2.77 2.99 9.42
N ILE A 95 2.67 2.57 8.16
CA ILE A 95 3.81 2.63 7.22
C ILE A 95 4.24 4.09 7.03
N LEU A 96 3.30 4.98 6.72
CA LEU A 96 3.60 6.39 6.48
C LEU A 96 4.18 7.05 7.74
N GLU A 97 3.69 6.70 8.91
CA GLU A 97 4.18 7.26 10.17
C GLU A 97 5.42 6.56 10.72
N GLY A 98 5.91 5.54 10.02
CA GLY A 98 7.10 4.83 10.43
C GLY A 98 6.94 3.95 11.67
N ARG A 99 5.72 3.53 11.99
CA ARG A 99 5.39 2.74 13.17
C ARG A 99 5.13 1.27 12.87
N HIS A 100 5.60 0.78 11.72
CA HIS A 100 5.37 -0.60 11.31
C HIS A 100 6.68 -1.37 11.26
N GLU A 101 6.58 -2.69 11.38
CA GLU A 101 7.70 -3.56 11.02
C GLU A 101 7.64 -3.82 9.52
N GLU A 102 8.80 -3.73 8.86
CA GLU A 102 8.87 -4.07 7.46
C GLU A 102 8.51 -5.54 7.27
N TRP A 103 7.57 -5.80 6.37
CA TRP A 103 7.24 -7.16 6.03
C TRP A 103 8.31 -7.74 5.11
N HIS A 104 8.73 -8.95 5.42
CA HIS A 104 9.66 -9.69 4.59
C HIS A 104 9.01 -11.02 4.21
N PRO A 105 9.17 -11.49 2.95
CA PRO A 105 8.61 -12.77 2.59
C PRO A 105 9.36 -13.89 3.33
N PRO A 106 8.68 -15.00 3.59
CA PRO A 106 9.38 -16.17 4.14
C PRO A 106 10.45 -16.62 3.16
N SER A 107 11.59 -16.98 3.69
CA SER A 107 12.72 -17.45 2.90
C SER A 107 12.40 -18.76 2.19
#